data_2e8752222f516abca0997eaa73a94f67
#
_entry.id   2e8752222f516abca0997eaa73a94f67
#
_cell.length_a   1.000
_cell.length_b   1.000
_cell.length_c   1.000
_cell.angle_alpha   90.00
_cell.angle_beta   90.00
_cell.angle_gamma   90.00
#
_symmetry.space_group_name_H-M   'P 1'
#
loop_
_entity.id
_entity.type
_entity.pdbx_description
1 polymer ?
#
loop_
_entity_poly.entity_id
_entity_poly.type
_entity_poly.pdbx_seq_one_letter_code
_entity_poly.pdbx_strand_id
1 'polypeptide(L)'
;MYLTGFADEVSQNIEDQIRVTKELGWNSIEARSIGGSNIHDICEPEFERVCNLLSEHEIYVNCFGSTIANWSKKVSDPFDISMEEVERAILRMRRLDVKLVRIMSYARCAGEYQYKEERFRRLKIICSRFLDAGITPVHENCMNYGGMSWVHTMELIDNIPGLKLVFDTGNPVISKDYSKTDDRKQDPLEFFKKVYQHVEHIHIKDAVLDGDRECFVFPGDGAAKIIDILKELKHINYDGGISIEPHMASVFHDPDAGTASLEDSYRIYIEYGKRLMMLLNSIDYNARAFAS
;
A
#
# COMPACT_ATOMS: atom_id res chain seq x y z
N MET A 1 -2.59 -13.06 -11.43
CA MET A 1 -2.17 -11.84 -10.72
C MET A 1 -1.49 -10.88 -11.69
N TYR A 2 -1.42 -9.60 -11.38
CA TYR A 2 -0.72 -8.57 -12.18
C TYR A 2 0.30 -7.82 -11.31
N LEU A 3 1.28 -7.17 -11.97
CA LEU A 3 2.32 -6.39 -11.30
C LEU A 3 2.07 -4.89 -11.46
N THR A 4 2.37 -4.16 -10.41
CA THR A 4 2.21 -2.71 -10.31
C THR A 4 3.19 -2.15 -9.28
N GLY A 5 3.16 -0.85 -8.99
CA GLY A 5 3.98 -0.28 -7.93
C GLY A 5 3.70 1.18 -7.64
N PHE A 6 4.23 1.64 -6.52
CA PHE A 6 4.28 3.04 -6.14
C PHE A 6 5.38 3.77 -6.91
N ALA A 7 5.10 4.13 -8.17
CA ALA A 7 6.08 4.77 -9.04
C ALA A 7 6.46 6.21 -8.60
N ASP A 8 5.74 6.80 -7.65
CA ASP A 8 6.09 8.06 -6.99
C ASP A 8 7.37 7.95 -6.13
N GLU A 9 7.85 6.73 -5.86
CA GLU A 9 9.18 6.51 -5.27
C GLU A 9 10.33 6.83 -6.22
N VAL A 10 10.05 6.92 -7.52
CA VAL A 10 11.01 7.38 -8.52
C VAL A 10 10.96 8.89 -8.65
N SER A 11 9.76 9.45 -8.83
CA SER A 11 9.55 10.86 -9.13
C SER A 11 8.12 11.29 -8.82
N GLN A 12 7.96 12.54 -8.41
CA GLN A 12 6.64 13.18 -8.29
C GLN A 12 6.04 13.59 -9.63
N ASN A 13 6.78 13.44 -10.73
CA ASN A 13 6.31 13.74 -12.07
C ASN A 13 5.63 12.50 -12.69
N ILE A 14 4.39 12.65 -13.17
CA ILE A 14 3.61 11.55 -13.73
C ILE A 14 4.26 10.94 -15.00
N GLU A 15 4.95 11.72 -15.82
CA GLU A 15 5.66 11.22 -17.00
C GLU A 15 6.78 10.24 -16.63
N ASP A 16 7.50 10.52 -15.54
CA ASP A 16 8.54 9.61 -15.02
C ASP A 16 7.91 8.34 -14.46
N GLN A 17 6.79 8.46 -13.75
CA GLN A 17 6.03 7.32 -13.23
C GLN A 17 5.53 6.40 -14.36
N ILE A 18 5.00 6.99 -15.43
CA ILE A 18 4.58 6.25 -16.63
C ILE A 18 5.78 5.57 -17.30
N ARG A 19 6.88 6.30 -17.47
CA ARG A 19 8.10 5.79 -18.12
C ARG A 19 8.67 4.57 -17.39
N VAL A 20 8.83 4.63 -16.06
CA VAL A 20 9.39 3.53 -15.28
C VAL A 20 8.47 2.31 -15.28
N THR A 21 7.16 2.51 -15.25
CA THR A 21 6.15 1.44 -15.34
C THR A 21 6.25 0.70 -16.68
N LYS A 22 6.33 1.45 -17.79
CA LYS A 22 6.48 0.88 -19.14
C LYS A 22 7.81 0.16 -19.33
N GLU A 23 8.91 0.64 -18.75
CA GLU A 23 10.21 -0.03 -18.82
C GLU A 23 10.22 -1.39 -18.12
N LEU A 24 9.43 -1.55 -17.05
CA LEU A 24 9.20 -2.85 -16.41
C LEU A 24 8.28 -3.78 -17.23
N GLY A 25 7.68 -3.28 -18.31
CA GLY A 25 6.69 -4.02 -19.10
C GLY A 25 5.32 -4.09 -18.40
N TRP A 26 5.07 -3.23 -17.41
CA TRP A 26 3.80 -3.17 -16.70
C TRP A 26 2.88 -2.13 -17.33
N ASN A 27 1.59 -2.25 -17.05
CA ASN A 27 0.57 -1.33 -17.57
C ASN A 27 -0.32 -0.73 -16.47
N SER A 28 0.08 -0.84 -15.20
CA SER A 28 -0.66 -0.24 -14.10
C SER A 28 0.25 0.38 -13.06
N ILE A 29 -0.25 1.43 -12.41
CA ILE A 29 0.39 2.16 -11.31
C ILE A 29 -0.55 2.11 -10.10
N GLU A 30 -0.03 1.86 -8.91
CA GLU A 30 -0.70 2.21 -7.67
C GLU A 30 -0.45 3.70 -7.40
N ALA A 31 -1.49 4.54 -7.57
CA ALA A 31 -1.32 5.98 -7.54
C ALA A 31 -1.38 6.51 -6.10
N ARG A 32 -0.28 7.10 -5.62
CA ARG A 32 -0.17 7.71 -4.28
C ARG A 32 0.07 9.21 -4.37
N SER A 33 1.18 9.65 -4.93
CA SER A 33 1.58 11.05 -4.92
C SER A 33 2.00 11.54 -6.30
N ILE A 34 1.52 12.73 -6.69
CA ILE A 34 1.87 13.42 -7.92
C ILE A 34 2.02 14.91 -7.60
N GLY A 35 3.12 15.52 -8.03
CA GLY A 35 3.38 16.93 -7.77
C GLY A 35 3.47 17.29 -6.29
N GLY A 36 3.85 16.35 -5.41
CA GLY A 36 3.94 16.54 -3.97
C GLY A 36 2.61 16.45 -3.21
N SER A 37 1.51 16.12 -3.89
CA SER A 37 0.19 15.96 -3.29
C SER A 37 -0.36 14.55 -3.51
N ASN A 38 -1.19 14.05 -2.58
CA ASN A 38 -1.87 12.77 -2.80
C ASN A 38 -2.80 12.87 -4.01
N ILE A 39 -2.96 11.76 -4.74
CA ILE A 39 -3.75 11.68 -5.98
C ILE A 39 -5.19 12.24 -5.81
N HIS A 40 -5.80 12.08 -4.63
CA HIS A 40 -7.15 12.61 -4.40
C HIS A 40 -7.17 14.11 -4.06
N ASP A 41 -6.00 14.74 -3.80
CA ASP A 41 -5.87 16.14 -3.39
C ASP A 41 -5.25 17.05 -4.46
N ILE A 42 -4.67 16.50 -5.54
CA ILE A 42 -4.12 17.34 -6.62
C ILE A 42 -5.21 18.24 -7.23
N CYS A 43 -4.83 19.43 -7.70
CA CYS A 43 -5.79 20.37 -8.27
C CYS A 43 -6.42 19.83 -9.57
N GLU A 44 -7.60 20.35 -9.94
CA GLU A 44 -8.36 19.83 -11.08
C GLU A 44 -7.59 19.90 -12.42
N PRO A 45 -6.88 21.00 -12.76
CA PRO A 45 -6.12 21.05 -14.02
C PRO A 45 -5.01 19.98 -14.07
N GLU A 46 -4.34 19.73 -12.95
CA GLU A 46 -3.29 18.71 -12.87
C GLU A 46 -3.89 17.31 -12.94
N PHE A 47 -5.02 17.07 -12.29
CA PHE A 47 -5.70 15.78 -12.39
C PHE A 47 -6.16 15.48 -13.82
N GLU A 48 -6.65 16.48 -14.53
CA GLU A 48 -7.02 16.35 -15.93
C GLU A 48 -5.82 16.00 -16.83
N ARG A 49 -4.67 16.66 -16.58
CA ARG A 49 -3.42 16.33 -17.25
C ARG A 49 -2.99 14.89 -16.97
N VAL A 50 -3.09 14.44 -15.73
CA VAL A 50 -2.78 13.05 -15.33
C VAL A 50 -3.68 12.05 -16.06
N CYS A 51 -5.00 12.29 -16.11
CA CYS A 51 -5.94 11.41 -16.80
C CYS A 51 -5.59 11.29 -18.30
N ASN A 52 -5.27 12.40 -18.96
CA ASN A 52 -4.93 12.42 -20.38
C ASN A 52 -3.63 11.63 -20.65
N LEU A 53 -2.58 11.85 -19.86
CA LEU A 53 -1.29 11.15 -20.00
C LEU A 53 -1.43 9.64 -19.74
N LEU A 54 -2.15 9.25 -18.71
CA LEU A 54 -2.42 7.84 -18.43
C LEU A 54 -3.15 7.18 -19.60
N SER A 55 -4.17 7.84 -20.15
CA SER A 55 -4.93 7.36 -21.31
C SER A 55 -4.05 7.29 -22.57
N GLU A 56 -3.27 8.32 -22.88
CA GLU A 56 -2.37 8.37 -24.04
C GLU A 56 -1.34 7.24 -24.04
N HIS A 57 -0.86 6.90 -22.83
CA HIS A 57 0.17 5.87 -22.67
C HIS A 57 -0.39 4.47 -22.36
N GLU A 58 -1.70 4.29 -22.30
CA GLU A 58 -2.38 3.03 -21.95
C GLU A 58 -1.93 2.48 -20.59
N ILE A 59 -1.74 3.40 -19.61
CA ILE A 59 -1.44 3.06 -18.22
C ILE A 59 -2.70 3.24 -17.38
N TYR A 60 -2.99 2.24 -16.57
CA TYR A 60 -4.16 2.21 -15.68
C TYR A 60 -3.75 2.51 -14.23
N VAL A 61 -4.70 2.97 -13.44
CA VAL A 61 -4.53 3.02 -11.99
C VAL A 61 -5.29 1.85 -11.38
N ASN A 62 -4.59 0.95 -10.72
CA ASN A 62 -5.20 -0.24 -10.12
C ASN A 62 -5.74 0.01 -8.71
N CYS A 63 -5.09 0.90 -7.95
CA CYS A 63 -5.44 1.23 -6.57
C CYS A 63 -5.03 2.67 -6.26
N PHE A 64 -5.83 3.37 -5.44
CA PHE A 64 -5.41 4.64 -4.83
C PHE A 64 -4.68 4.39 -3.51
N GLY A 65 -3.42 4.75 -3.44
CA GLY A 65 -2.62 4.83 -2.21
C GLY A 65 -3.00 6.07 -1.40
N SER A 66 -4.25 6.11 -0.87
CA SER A 66 -4.78 7.30 -0.23
C SER A 66 -4.14 7.59 1.14
N THR A 67 -4.29 8.83 1.60
CA THR A 67 -3.91 9.23 2.96
C THR A 67 -5.09 9.17 3.94
N ILE A 68 -6.22 8.60 3.55
CA ILE A 68 -7.43 8.53 4.37
C ILE A 68 -7.17 7.68 5.61
N ALA A 69 -7.42 8.27 6.77
CA ALA A 69 -7.19 7.67 8.09
C ALA A 69 -5.77 7.10 8.28
N ASN A 70 -4.75 7.71 7.65
CA ASN A 70 -3.37 7.23 7.71
C ASN A 70 -2.73 7.44 9.10
N TRP A 71 -1.50 6.95 9.23
CA TRP A 71 -0.71 6.98 10.47
C TRP A 71 -0.36 8.40 10.97
N SER A 72 -0.50 9.45 10.15
CA SER A 72 -0.29 10.84 10.58
C SER A 72 -1.54 11.48 11.18
N LYS A 73 -2.72 10.87 11.02
CA LYS A 73 -4.00 11.38 11.48
C LYS A 73 -4.45 10.73 12.78
N LYS A 74 -4.95 11.53 13.72
CA LYS A 74 -5.42 11.02 15.00
C LYS A 74 -6.91 10.71 14.92
N VAL A 75 -7.34 9.68 15.65
CA VAL A 75 -8.75 9.34 15.76
C VAL A 75 -9.57 10.44 16.45
N SER A 76 -8.92 11.37 17.16
CA SER A 76 -9.53 12.54 17.80
C SER A 76 -9.68 13.76 16.87
N ASP A 77 -9.06 13.75 15.69
CA ASP A 77 -9.19 14.86 14.74
C ASP A 77 -10.65 15.00 14.27
N PRO A 78 -11.07 16.18 13.77
CA PRO A 78 -12.43 16.36 13.23
C PRO A 78 -12.70 15.32 12.13
N PHE A 79 -13.82 14.60 12.25
CA PHE A 79 -14.13 13.51 11.33
C PHE A 79 -14.48 13.99 9.91
N ASP A 80 -14.98 15.21 9.80
CA ASP A 80 -15.33 15.84 8.52
C ASP A 80 -14.13 15.91 7.57
N ILE A 81 -12.90 16.10 8.10
CA ILE A 81 -11.67 16.08 7.30
C ILE A 81 -11.53 14.75 6.55
N SER A 82 -11.72 13.62 7.24
CA SER A 82 -11.66 12.30 6.60
C SER A 82 -12.77 12.10 5.57
N MET A 83 -13.97 12.61 5.85
CA MET A 83 -15.10 12.47 4.91
C MET A 83 -14.94 13.34 3.67
N GLU A 84 -14.36 14.53 3.77
CA GLU A 84 -14.02 15.35 2.61
C GLU A 84 -12.98 14.67 1.72
N GLU A 85 -11.97 14.00 2.30
CA GLU A 85 -11.02 13.20 1.54
C GLU A 85 -11.68 12.02 0.83
N VAL A 86 -12.61 11.33 1.50
CA VAL A 86 -13.39 10.23 0.93
C VAL A 86 -14.17 10.69 -0.31
N GLU A 87 -14.90 11.83 -0.20
CA GLU A 87 -15.67 12.34 -1.32
C GLU A 87 -14.78 12.76 -2.50
N ARG A 88 -13.65 13.43 -2.25
CA ARG A 88 -12.68 13.77 -3.30
C ARG A 88 -12.13 12.51 -3.97
N ALA A 89 -11.73 11.51 -3.17
CA ALA A 89 -11.22 10.24 -3.69
C ALA A 89 -12.24 9.53 -4.58
N ILE A 90 -13.49 9.42 -4.15
CA ILE A 90 -14.57 8.78 -4.94
C ILE A 90 -14.75 9.46 -6.31
N LEU A 91 -14.77 10.80 -6.34
CA LEU A 91 -14.91 11.55 -7.59
C LEU A 91 -13.77 11.26 -8.57
N ARG A 92 -12.53 11.22 -8.07
CA ARG A 92 -11.32 10.94 -8.85
C ARG A 92 -11.27 9.49 -9.35
N MET A 93 -11.58 8.55 -8.45
CA MET A 93 -11.57 7.12 -8.75
C MET A 93 -12.60 6.76 -9.83
N ARG A 94 -13.78 7.37 -9.81
CA ARG A 94 -14.79 7.18 -10.86
C ARG A 94 -14.31 7.63 -12.23
N ARG A 95 -13.56 8.72 -12.31
CA ARG A 95 -13.01 9.22 -13.58
C ARG A 95 -11.91 8.32 -14.16
N LEU A 96 -11.16 7.62 -13.30
CA LEU A 96 -10.10 6.69 -13.69
C LEU A 96 -10.55 5.22 -13.68
N ASP A 97 -11.83 4.95 -13.40
CA ASP A 97 -12.42 3.61 -13.24
C ASP A 97 -11.69 2.72 -12.20
N VAL A 98 -11.17 3.32 -11.14
CA VAL A 98 -10.44 2.61 -10.07
C VAL A 98 -11.40 2.00 -9.08
N LYS A 99 -11.19 0.72 -8.71
CA LYS A 99 -12.07 -0.06 -7.84
C LYS A 99 -11.48 -0.35 -6.46
N LEU A 100 -10.18 -0.11 -6.25
CA LEU A 100 -9.52 -0.33 -4.96
C LEU A 100 -9.00 0.99 -4.39
N VAL A 101 -9.20 1.20 -3.10
CA VAL A 101 -8.62 2.32 -2.35
C VAL A 101 -7.96 1.81 -1.07
N ARG A 102 -6.68 2.10 -0.91
CA ARG A 102 -6.00 1.87 0.36
C ARG A 102 -6.45 2.91 1.37
N ILE A 103 -6.93 2.43 2.52
CA ILE A 103 -7.19 3.24 3.71
C ILE A 103 -6.37 2.68 4.88
N MET A 104 -6.25 3.46 5.93
CA MET A 104 -5.64 3.00 7.16
C MET A 104 -6.66 3.10 8.33
N SER A 105 -6.20 2.98 9.56
CA SER A 105 -7.05 2.96 10.74
C SER A 105 -6.65 4.01 11.78
N TYR A 106 -6.17 5.15 11.31
CA TYR A 106 -5.60 6.25 12.11
C TYR A 106 -4.33 5.86 12.88
N ALA A 107 -3.58 6.86 13.32
CA ALA A 107 -2.39 6.67 14.14
C ALA A 107 -2.70 5.81 15.38
N ARG A 108 -1.74 4.98 15.74
CA ARG A 108 -1.72 4.31 17.04
C ARG A 108 -1.64 5.36 18.14
N CYS A 109 -2.45 5.19 19.20
CA CYS A 109 -2.37 6.04 20.38
C CYS A 109 -1.24 5.59 21.32
N ALA A 110 -0.70 6.51 22.09
CA ALA A 110 0.22 6.15 23.18
C ALA A 110 -0.56 5.39 24.28
N GLY A 111 0.02 4.31 24.80
CA GLY A 111 -0.59 3.47 25.82
C GLY A 111 -1.61 2.45 25.30
N GLU A 112 -2.33 1.82 26.22
CA GLU A 112 -3.23 0.69 25.90
C GLU A 112 -4.55 1.13 25.30
N TYR A 113 -5.03 2.33 25.66
CA TYR A 113 -6.33 2.81 25.20
C TYR A 113 -6.26 3.33 23.75
N GLN A 114 -6.85 2.59 22.83
CA GLN A 114 -6.77 2.85 21.38
C GLN A 114 -8.05 3.46 20.78
N TYR A 115 -9.02 3.91 21.59
CA TYR A 115 -10.32 4.48 21.15
C TYR A 115 -11.04 3.58 20.13
N LYS A 116 -11.08 2.27 20.37
CA LYS A 116 -11.60 1.25 19.44
C LYS A 116 -13.01 1.59 18.93
N GLU A 117 -13.93 1.95 19.81
CA GLU A 117 -15.33 2.24 19.45
C GLU A 117 -15.44 3.37 18.43
N GLU A 118 -14.77 4.51 18.71
CA GLU A 118 -14.78 5.65 17.80
C GLU A 118 -14.05 5.35 16.48
N ARG A 119 -12.92 4.65 16.56
CA ARG A 119 -12.16 4.19 15.39
C ARG A 119 -13.02 3.32 14.49
N PHE A 120 -13.68 2.32 15.04
CA PHE A 120 -14.55 1.41 14.28
C PHE A 120 -15.80 2.12 13.74
N ARG A 121 -16.37 3.04 14.52
CA ARG A 121 -17.49 3.88 14.05
C ARG A 121 -17.10 4.68 12.80
N ARG A 122 -15.96 5.37 12.84
CA ARG A 122 -15.47 6.17 11.71
C ARG A 122 -15.17 5.29 10.49
N LEU A 123 -14.45 4.20 10.68
CA LEU A 123 -14.07 3.30 9.59
C LEU A 123 -15.29 2.63 8.95
N LYS A 124 -16.33 2.27 9.74
CA LYS A 124 -17.61 1.79 9.19
C LYS A 124 -18.23 2.80 8.23
N ILE A 125 -18.25 4.06 8.59
CA ILE A 125 -18.82 5.14 7.77
C ILE A 125 -17.98 5.32 6.49
N ILE A 126 -16.65 5.39 6.62
CA ILE A 126 -15.73 5.51 5.49
C ILE A 126 -15.90 4.33 4.53
N CYS A 127 -15.88 3.09 5.04
CA CYS A 127 -16.03 1.89 4.22
C CYS A 127 -17.39 1.82 3.54
N SER A 128 -18.48 2.07 4.27
CA SER A 128 -19.82 2.12 3.67
C SER A 128 -19.88 3.10 2.51
N ARG A 129 -19.29 4.29 2.67
CA ARG A 129 -19.31 5.32 1.64
C ARG A 129 -18.57 4.93 0.37
N PHE A 130 -17.43 4.23 0.48
CA PHE A 130 -16.72 3.65 -0.66
C PHE A 130 -17.50 2.51 -1.31
N LEU A 131 -18.04 1.59 -0.52
CA LEU A 131 -18.82 0.45 -1.02
C LEU A 131 -20.08 0.93 -1.76
N ASP A 132 -20.78 1.94 -1.27
CA ASP A 132 -21.94 2.57 -1.93
C ASP A 132 -21.54 3.20 -3.29
N ALA A 133 -20.27 3.57 -3.45
CA ALA A 133 -19.71 4.06 -4.70
C ALA A 133 -19.19 2.95 -5.64
N GLY A 134 -19.28 1.68 -5.25
CA GLY A 134 -18.74 0.52 -5.98
C GLY A 134 -17.22 0.39 -5.89
N ILE A 135 -16.62 0.92 -4.81
CA ILE A 135 -15.17 0.91 -4.55
C ILE A 135 -14.92 0.05 -3.31
N THR A 136 -13.94 -0.84 -3.40
CA THR A 136 -13.54 -1.70 -2.29
C THR A 136 -12.43 -1.04 -1.47
N PRO A 137 -12.67 -0.71 -0.19
CA PRO A 137 -11.62 -0.24 0.71
C PRO A 137 -10.73 -1.41 1.15
N VAL A 138 -9.42 -1.21 1.05
CA VAL A 138 -8.39 -2.16 1.50
C VAL A 138 -7.55 -1.52 2.61
N HIS A 139 -7.43 -2.18 3.75
CA HIS A 139 -6.66 -1.68 4.89
C HIS A 139 -5.23 -2.21 4.85
N GLU A 140 -4.25 -1.32 5.04
CA GLU A 140 -2.83 -1.68 5.09
C GLU A 140 -2.35 -1.94 6.53
N ASN A 141 -1.58 -3.02 6.73
CA ASN A 141 -0.86 -3.33 7.96
C ASN A 141 0.41 -2.46 8.10
N CYS A 142 0.22 -1.17 8.35
CA CYS A 142 1.26 -0.15 8.48
C CYS A 142 1.33 0.40 9.92
N MET A 143 1.98 1.56 10.15
CA MET A 143 2.11 2.25 11.45
C MET A 143 0.80 2.85 11.97
N ASN A 144 -0.28 2.09 11.94
CA ASN A 144 -1.63 2.45 12.37
C ASN A 144 -2.19 1.40 13.33
N TYR A 145 -3.44 1.55 13.78
CA TYR A 145 -4.04 0.61 14.72
C TYR A 145 -4.05 -0.83 14.21
N GLY A 146 -4.50 -1.07 12.98
CA GLY A 146 -4.57 -2.42 12.42
C GLY A 146 -3.20 -3.06 12.25
N GLY A 147 -2.16 -2.27 11.96
CA GLY A 147 -0.77 -2.75 11.85
C GLY A 147 -0.08 -3.07 13.18
N MET A 148 -0.75 -2.88 14.31
CA MET A 148 -0.19 -3.24 15.63
C MET A 148 0.06 -4.74 15.77
N SER A 149 -0.74 -5.59 15.14
CA SER A 149 -0.54 -7.04 14.99
C SER A 149 -1.62 -7.63 14.08
N TRP A 150 -1.46 -8.88 13.65
CA TRP A 150 -2.53 -9.58 12.95
C TRP A 150 -3.85 -9.66 13.74
N VAL A 151 -3.79 -9.67 15.08
CA VAL A 151 -4.99 -9.66 15.94
C VAL A 151 -5.78 -8.37 15.74
N HIS A 152 -5.11 -7.21 15.74
CA HIS A 152 -5.75 -5.91 15.52
C HIS A 152 -6.29 -5.76 14.09
N THR A 153 -5.59 -6.34 13.11
CA THR A 153 -6.11 -6.41 11.72
C THR A 153 -7.40 -7.22 11.66
N MET A 154 -7.45 -8.39 12.31
CA MET A 154 -8.66 -9.22 12.33
C MET A 154 -9.80 -8.55 13.10
N GLU A 155 -9.50 -7.81 14.18
CA GLU A 155 -10.53 -7.00 14.87
C GLU A 155 -11.18 -5.97 13.92
N LEU A 156 -10.40 -5.37 12.99
CA LEU A 156 -10.98 -4.47 11.98
C LEU A 156 -11.89 -5.24 11.02
N ILE A 157 -11.44 -6.37 10.50
CA ILE A 157 -12.20 -7.21 9.58
C ILE A 157 -13.52 -7.68 10.21
N ASP A 158 -13.48 -8.13 11.46
CA ASP A 158 -14.66 -8.64 12.17
C ASP A 158 -15.69 -7.55 12.48
N ASN A 159 -15.23 -6.30 12.61
CA ASN A 159 -16.08 -5.19 13.01
C ASN A 159 -16.49 -4.25 11.87
N ILE A 160 -15.83 -4.27 10.72
CA ILE A 160 -16.06 -3.33 9.61
C ILE A 160 -16.49 -4.10 8.36
N PRO A 161 -17.81 -4.18 8.10
CA PRO A 161 -18.34 -4.93 6.97
C PRO A 161 -17.76 -4.44 5.63
N GLY A 162 -17.32 -5.38 4.79
CA GLY A 162 -16.82 -5.10 3.45
C GLY A 162 -15.40 -4.58 3.38
N LEU A 163 -14.73 -4.34 4.52
CA LEU A 163 -13.31 -4.02 4.55
C LEU A 163 -12.51 -5.23 4.10
N LYS A 164 -11.55 -5.00 3.21
CA LYS A 164 -10.56 -5.98 2.75
C LYS A 164 -9.17 -5.53 3.16
N LEU A 165 -8.14 -6.25 2.75
CA LEU A 165 -6.76 -5.97 3.13
C LEU A 165 -5.87 -5.75 1.91
N VAL A 166 -4.95 -4.81 2.04
CA VAL A 166 -3.67 -4.84 1.36
C VAL A 166 -2.63 -5.28 2.38
N PHE A 167 -1.92 -6.36 2.07
CA PHE A 167 -0.88 -6.90 2.94
C PHE A 167 0.50 -6.44 2.48
N ASP A 168 1.17 -5.67 3.33
CA ASP A 168 2.56 -5.27 3.15
C ASP A 168 3.48 -6.28 3.82
N THR A 169 4.46 -6.80 3.07
CA THR A 169 5.37 -7.86 3.52
C THR A 169 6.47 -7.35 4.45
N GLY A 170 6.90 -6.09 4.31
CA GLY A 170 8.02 -5.50 5.06
C GLY A 170 7.62 -4.89 6.39
N ASN A 171 6.42 -4.32 6.49
CA ASN A 171 5.96 -3.66 7.72
C ASN A 171 6.03 -4.56 8.97
N PRO A 172 5.70 -5.87 8.94
CA PRO A 172 5.87 -6.76 10.07
C PRO A 172 7.31 -6.89 10.57
N VAL A 173 8.31 -6.85 9.67
CA VAL A 173 9.74 -6.98 10.02
C VAL A 173 10.18 -5.86 10.96
N ILE A 174 9.69 -4.64 10.72
CA ILE A 174 10.10 -3.44 11.46
C ILE A 174 9.14 -3.10 12.62
N SER A 175 7.93 -3.64 12.62
CA SER A 175 6.90 -3.31 13.60
C SER A 175 6.91 -4.26 14.80
N LYS A 176 6.75 -3.69 16.01
CA LYS A 176 6.52 -4.48 17.23
C LYS A 176 5.20 -5.25 17.13
N ASP A 177 5.17 -6.46 17.66
CA ASP A 177 3.94 -7.24 17.86
C ASP A 177 3.25 -6.83 19.17
N TYR A 178 2.25 -5.96 19.07
CA TYR A 178 1.49 -5.48 20.23
C TYR A 178 0.48 -6.50 20.80
N SER A 179 0.38 -7.69 20.21
CA SER A 179 -0.33 -8.82 20.83
C SER A 179 0.51 -9.59 21.84
N LYS A 180 1.79 -9.26 21.94
CA LYS A 180 2.77 -9.89 22.83
C LYS A 180 3.21 -8.91 23.94
N THR A 181 3.70 -9.47 25.02
CA THR A 181 4.17 -8.69 26.18
C THR A 181 5.63 -8.24 26.07
N ASP A 182 6.40 -8.88 25.21
CA ASP A 182 7.79 -8.51 24.90
C ASP A 182 7.90 -7.58 23.68
N ASP A 183 9.11 -7.13 23.35
CA ASP A 183 9.37 -6.20 22.27
C ASP A 183 9.69 -6.88 20.93
N ARG A 184 9.29 -8.17 20.76
CA ARG A 184 9.52 -8.87 19.50
C ARG A 184 8.82 -8.19 18.33
N LYS A 185 9.45 -8.30 17.17
CA LYS A 185 8.84 -7.90 15.91
C LYS A 185 7.83 -8.95 15.45
N GLN A 186 6.97 -8.56 14.52
CA GLN A 186 5.98 -9.45 13.93
C GLN A 186 6.65 -10.40 12.94
N ASP A 187 6.12 -11.61 12.78
CA ASP A 187 6.55 -12.54 11.73
C ASP A 187 5.69 -12.33 10.47
N PRO A 188 6.29 -11.93 9.32
CA PRO A 188 5.53 -11.63 8.10
C PRO A 188 4.71 -12.82 7.58
N LEU A 189 5.27 -14.04 7.62
CA LEU A 189 4.59 -15.24 7.12
C LEU A 189 3.49 -15.70 8.06
N GLU A 190 3.72 -15.63 9.39
CA GLU A 190 2.68 -15.91 10.38
C GLU A 190 1.52 -14.94 10.20
N PHE A 191 1.80 -13.64 10.10
CA PHE A 191 0.80 -12.61 9.91
C PHE A 191 0.00 -12.89 8.63
N PHE A 192 0.67 -13.08 7.50
CA PHE A 192 0.03 -13.38 6.22
C PHE A 192 -0.92 -14.58 6.34
N LYS A 193 -0.47 -15.69 6.94
CA LYS A 193 -1.27 -16.90 7.15
C LYS A 193 -2.51 -16.70 8.02
N LYS A 194 -2.55 -15.67 8.85
CA LYS A 194 -3.72 -15.32 9.66
C LYS A 194 -4.76 -14.51 8.90
N VAL A 195 -4.35 -13.73 7.88
CA VAL A 195 -5.20 -12.73 7.25
C VAL A 195 -5.47 -12.97 5.75
N TYR A 196 -4.79 -13.90 5.10
CA TYR A 196 -4.75 -14.07 3.64
C TYR A 196 -6.14 -14.17 2.97
N GLN A 197 -7.14 -14.72 3.67
CA GLN A 197 -8.51 -14.85 3.14
C GLN A 197 -9.20 -13.51 2.88
N HIS A 198 -8.67 -12.43 3.42
CA HIS A 198 -9.19 -11.06 3.30
C HIS A 198 -8.32 -10.18 2.41
N VAL A 199 -7.21 -10.71 1.89
CA VAL A 199 -6.23 -9.96 1.11
C VAL A 199 -6.68 -9.83 -0.34
N GLU A 200 -6.86 -8.59 -0.80
CA GLU A 200 -7.19 -8.22 -2.19
C GLU A 200 -6.00 -7.60 -2.92
N HIS A 201 -4.99 -7.14 -2.19
CA HIS A 201 -3.81 -6.48 -2.74
C HIS A 201 -2.57 -6.78 -1.91
N ILE A 202 -1.39 -6.79 -2.54
CA ILE A 202 -0.11 -7.09 -1.88
C ILE A 202 0.87 -5.95 -2.13
N HIS A 203 1.55 -5.49 -1.07
CA HIS A 203 2.74 -4.67 -1.18
C HIS A 203 3.98 -5.53 -0.92
N ILE A 204 4.92 -5.48 -1.85
CA ILE A 204 6.24 -6.10 -1.71
C ILE A 204 7.22 -5.05 -1.25
N LYS A 205 7.58 -5.17 0.00
CA LYS A 205 8.62 -4.41 0.68
C LYS A 205 9.49 -5.39 1.45
N ASP A 206 10.81 -5.21 1.43
CA ASP A 206 11.72 -6.05 2.19
C ASP A 206 12.65 -5.20 3.05
N ALA A 207 12.95 -5.70 4.23
CA ALA A 207 13.75 -4.98 5.21
C ALA A 207 14.57 -5.92 6.08
N VAL A 208 15.64 -5.40 6.64
CA VAL A 208 16.41 -5.98 7.75
C VAL A 208 16.52 -4.96 8.88
N LEU A 209 16.77 -5.44 10.08
CA LEU A 209 17.11 -4.60 11.22
C LEU A 209 18.62 -4.70 11.48
N ASP A 210 19.27 -3.55 11.53
CA ASP A 210 20.65 -3.40 12.02
C ASP A 210 20.60 -2.71 13.38
N GLY A 211 20.54 -3.51 14.45
CA GLY A 211 20.13 -3.04 15.76
C GLY A 211 18.68 -2.53 15.74
N ASP A 212 18.48 -1.24 16.08
CA ASP A 212 17.18 -0.57 16.01
C ASP A 212 16.94 0.16 14.68
N ARG A 213 17.93 0.15 13.76
CA ARG A 213 17.82 0.84 12.48
C ARG A 213 17.11 -0.04 11.46
N GLU A 214 16.10 0.53 10.84
CA GLU A 214 15.39 -0.06 9.71
C GLU A 214 16.21 0.14 8.41
N CYS A 215 16.51 -0.95 7.72
CA CYS A 215 17.21 -0.91 6.44
C CYS A 215 16.36 -1.62 5.38
N PHE A 216 15.87 -0.86 4.40
CA PHE A 216 15.13 -1.42 3.27
C PHE A 216 16.10 -2.01 2.25
N VAL A 217 15.76 -3.18 1.74
CA VAL A 217 16.60 -3.98 0.84
C VAL A 217 15.81 -4.50 -0.36
N PHE A 218 16.48 -5.05 -1.34
CA PHE A 218 15.81 -5.65 -2.49
C PHE A 218 14.97 -6.88 -2.10
N PRO A 219 13.91 -7.22 -2.85
CA PRO A 219 13.02 -8.31 -2.50
C PRO A 219 13.76 -9.64 -2.48
N GLY A 220 13.66 -10.33 -1.36
CA GLY A 220 14.34 -11.59 -1.09
C GLY A 220 15.69 -11.48 -0.37
N ASP A 221 16.24 -10.27 -0.23
CA ASP A 221 17.51 -10.03 0.49
C ASP A 221 17.28 -9.74 2.00
N GLY A 222 16.02 -9.59 2.42
CA GLY A 222 15.65 -9.22 3.79
C GLY A 222 14.94 -10.32 4.58
N ALA A 223 14.20 -9.89 5.61
CA ALA A 223 13.51 -10.75 6.56
C ALA A 223 11.99 -10.86 6.30
N ALA A 224 11.46 -10.23 5.23
CA ALA A 224 10.02 -10.22 4.93
C ALA A 224 9.48 -11.57 4.41
N LYS A 225 10.32 -12.58 4.27
CA LYS A 225 9.93 -13.95 3.82
C LYS A 225 9.17 -13.94 2.50
N ILE A 226 9.54 -13.04 1.59
CA ILE A 226 8.83 -12.78 0.35
C ILE A 226 8.59 -14.06 -0.46
N ILE A 227 9.64 -14.89 -0.65
CA ILE A 227 9.52 -16.11 -1.45
C ILE A 227 8.49 -17.09 -0.87
N ASP A 228 8.40 -17.18 0.45
CA ASP A 228 7.42 -18.07 1.10
C ASP A 228 6.01 -17.51 0.98
N ILE A 229 5.83 -16.19 1.12
CA ILE A 229 4.54 -15.52 0.90
C ILE A 229 4.10 -15.67 -0.57
N LEU A 230 5.00 -15.49 -1.54
CA LEU A 230 4.69 -15.70 -2.96
C LEU A 230 4.27 -17.15 -3.28
N LYS A 231 4.88 -18.14 -2.63
CA LYS A 231 4.46 -19.56 -2.75
C LYS A 231 3.07 -19.78 -2.17
N GLU A 232 2.75 -19.18 -1.02
CA GLU A 232 1.39 -19.26 -0.45
C GLU A 232 0.37 -18.57 -1.37
N LEU A 233 0.68 -17.39 -1.92
CA LEU A 233 -0.19 -16.69 -2.89
C LEU A 233 -0.45 -17.57 -4.13
N LYS A 234 0.58 -18.21 -4.67
CA LYS A 234 0.42 -19.17 -5.78
C LYS A 234 -0.47 -20.35 -5.38
N HIS A 235 -0.25 -20.92 -4.19
CA HIS A 235 -1.01 -22.07 -3.68
C HIS A 235 -2.50 -21.77 -3.56
N ILE A 236 -2.87 -20.57 -3.12
CA ILE A 236 -4.28 -20.15 -2.99
C ILE A 236 -4.87 -19.60 -4.30
N ASN A 237 -4.14 -19.66 -5.41
CA ASN A 237 -4.52 -19.09 -6.70
C ASN A 237 -4.86 -17.58 -6.62
N TYR A 238 -4.09 -16.81 -5.86
CA TYR A 238 -4.29 -15.38 -5.76
C TYR A 238 -4.17 -14.70 -7.14
N ASP A 239 -5.16 -13.90 -7.53
CA ASP A 239 -5.26 -13.26 -8.84
C ASP A 239 -5.28 -11.73 -8.78
N GLY A 240 -5.04 -11.14 -7.62
CA GLY A 240 -4.99 -9.70 -7.39
C GLY A 240 -3.68 -9.03 -7.82
N GLY A 241 -3.49 -7.81 -7.38
CA GLY A 241 -2.28 -7.01 -7.66
C GLY A 241 -1.14 -7.28 -6.69
N ILE A 242 0.08 -7.31 -7.23
CA ILE A 242 1.32 -7.30 -6.45
C ILE A 242 2.06 -6.01 -6.79
N SER A 243 2.14 -5.11 -5.82
CA SER A 243 2.69 -3.76 -5.93
C SER A 243 4.05 -3.68 -5.27
N ILE A 244 5.04 -3.12 -5.94
CA ILE A 244 6.34 -2.85 -5.29
C ILE A 244 6.30 -1.54 -4.52
N GLU A 245 6.89 -1.56 -3.32
CA GLU A 245 7.11 -0.40 -2.45
C GLU A 245 8.54 -0.43 -1.87
N PRO A 246 9.57 -0.08 -2.65
CA PRO A 246 10.98 -0.28 -2.29
C PRO A 246 11.45 0.42 -1.02
N HIS A 247 11.07 1.68 -0.78
CA HIS A 247 11.55 2.56 0.30
C HIS A 247 13.09 2.73 0.36
N MET A 248 13.81 2.29 -0.68
CA MET A 248 15.28 2.33 -0.71
C MET A 248 15.84 3.67 -1.18
N ALA A 249 15.10 4.39 -2.03
CA ALA A 249 15.49 5.69 -2.57
C ALA A 249 14.88 6.85 -1.79
N SER A 250 13.70 6.65 -1.21
CA SER A 250 13.01 7.61 -0.37
C SER A 250 12.16 6.88 0.66
N VAL A 251 12.20 7.35 1.90
CA VAL A 251 11.38 6.79 2.98
C VAL A 251 10.31 7.83 3.33
N PHE A 252 9.08 7.61 2.89
CA PHE A 252 7.98 8.57 2.98
C PHE A 252 7.58 8.96 4.42
N HIS A 253 7.91 8.11 5.38
CA HIS A 253 7.58 8.35 6.79
C HIS A 253 8.78 8.89 7.61
N ASP A 254 9.95 9.03 7.00
CA ASP A 254 11.16 9.60 7.62
C ASP A 254 11.63 10.84 6.86
N PRO A 255 11.30 12.06 7.36
CA PRO A 255 11.70 13.31 6.71
C PRO A 255 13.22 13.56 6.76
N ASP A 256 13.95 12.86 7.62
CA ASP A 256 15.40 12.95 7.75
C ASP A 256 16.14 11.94 6.86
N ALA A 257 15.43 10.98 6.28
CA ALA A 257 15.99 10.09 5.27
C ALA A 257 16.35 10.92 4.02
N GLY A 258 17.63 10.95 3.66
CA GLY A 258 18.08 11.60 2.43
C GLY A 258 17.34 11.04 1.21
N THR A 259 17.00 11.90 0.25
CA THR A 259 16.45 11.46 -1.04
C THR A 259 17.58 11.14 -2.01
N ALA A 260 17.50 9.99 -2.68
CA ALA A 260 18.41 9.64 -3.77
C ALA A 260 18.22 10.58 -4.98
N SER A 261 19.19 10.61 -5.88
CA SER A 261 19.02 11.31 -7.17
C SER A 261 17.89 10.64 -8.00
N LEU A 262 17.30 11.40 -8.94
CA LEU A 262 16.27 10.83 -9.84
C LEU A 262 16.82 9.59 -10.58
N GLU A 263 18.07 9.62 -11.02
CA GLU A 263 18.71 8.51 -11.73
C GLU A 263 18.87 7.28 -10.82
N ASP A 264 19.30 7.48 -9.57
CA ASP A 264 19.41 6.39 -8.59
C ASP A 264 18.04 5.82 -8.22
N SER A 265 17.04 6.69 -7.97
CA SER A 265 15.66 6.27 -7.68
C SER A 265 15.10 5.41 -8.82
N TYR A 266 15.32 5.86 -10.05
CA TYR A 266 14.90 5.15 -11.27
C TYR A 266 15.58 3.76 -11.36
N ARG A 267 16.91 3.73 -11.21
CA ARG A 267 17.69 2.49 -11.24
C ARG A 267 17.27 1.51 -10.15
N ILE A 268 17.06 2.00 -8.92
CA ILE A 268 16.60 1.18 -7.79
C ILE A 268 15.24 0.58 -8.07
N TYR A 269 14.28 1.38 -8.53
CA TYR A 269 12.92 0.92 -8.80
C TYR A 269 12.87 -0.15 -9.91
N ILE A 270 13.60 0.06 -11.00
CA ILE A 270 13.74 -0.92 -12.10
C ILE A 270 14.37 -2.22 -11.60
N GLU A 271 15.46 -2.14 -10.85
CA GLU A 271 16.12 -3.33 -10.29
C GLU A 271 15.19 -4.08 -9.33
N TYR A 272 14.44 -3.34 -8.50
CA TYR A 272 13.48 -3.92 -7.57
C TYR A 272 12.39 -4.72 -8.30
N GLY A 273 11.80 -4.13 -9.32
CA GLY A 273 10.80 -4.79 -10.15
C GLY A 273 11.34 -6.01 -10.88
N LYS A 274 12.56 -5.92 -11.44
CA LYS A 274 13.22 -7.06 -12.10
C LYS A 274 13.50 -8.22 -11.13
N ARG A 275 13.97 -7.93 -9.92
CA ARG A 275 14.20 -8.98 -8.91
C ARG A 275 12.90 -9.63 -8.45
N LEU A 276 11.82 -8.88 -8.27
CA LEU A 276 10.51 -9.47 -7.99
C LEU A 276 10.08 -10.42 -9.12
N MET A 277 10.22 -10.00 -10.39
CA MET A 277 9.89 -10.87 -11.52
C MET A 277 10.76 -12.14 -11.56
N MET A 278 12.06 -12.05 -11.21
CA MET A 278 12.92 -13.24 -11.09
C MET A 278 12.45 -14.19 -9.98
N LEU A 279 12.06 -13.67 -8.81
CA LEU A 279 11.50 -14.49 -7.73
C LEU A 279 10.23 -15.21 -8.16
N LEU A 280 9.30 -14.50 -8.81
CA LEU A 280 8.07 -15.09 -9.35
C LEU A 280 8.36 -16.19 -10.39
N ASN A 281 9.26 -15.93 -11.32
CA ASN A 281 9.67 -16.92 -12.32
C ASN A 281 10.32 -18.15 -11.68
N SER A 282 11.08 -17.99 -10.59
CA SER A 282 11.73 -19.11 -9.89
C SER A 282 10.76 -20.11 -9.28
N ILE A 283 9.51 -19.70 -9.11
CA ILE A 283 8.42 -20.53 -8.58
C ILE A 283 7.31 -20.78 -9.62
N ASP A 284 7.54 -20.49 -10.90
CA ASP A 284 6.56 -20.62 -11.99
C ASP A 284 5.22 -19.89 -11.68
N TYR A 285 5.28 -18.66 -11.18
CA TYR A 285 4.11 -17.85 -10.88
C TYR A 285 4.05 -16.64 -11.82
N ASN A 286 3.33 -16.79 -12.93
CA ASN A 286 3.33 -15.83 -14.04
C ASN A 286 2.33 -14.68 -13.81
N ALA A 287 2.79 -13.45 -14.06
CA ALA A 287 1.94 -12.27 -14.09
C ALA A 287 1.25 -12.13 -15.46
N ARG A 288 0.05 -11.54 -15.45
CA ARG A 288 -0.67 -11.05 -16.64
C ARG A 288 -0.68 -9.52 -16.65
N ALA A 289 -1.03 -8.92 -17.76
CA ALA A 289 -1.34 -7.50 -17.78
C ALA A 289 -2.58 -7.20 -16.90
N PHE A 290 -2.60 -6.00 -16.30
CA PHE A 290 -3.78 -5.52 -15.59
C PHE A 290 -4.93 -5.33 -16.61
N ALA A 291 -6.11 -5.78 -16.24
CA ALA A 291 -7.35 -5.54 -16.99
C ALA A 291 -8.32 -4.79 -16.07
N SER A 292 -8.72 -3.59 -16.48
CA SER A 292 -9.69 -2.73 -15.77
C SER A 292 -11.10 -3.32 -15.81
#